data_844565ab6575441a915522f3cd237ad7
#
_entry.id   844565ab6575441a915522f3cd237ad7
#
_cell.length_a   1.000
_cell.length_b   1.000
_cell.length_c   1.000
_cell.angle_alpha   90.00
_cell.angle_beta   90.00
_cell.angle_gamma   90.00
#
_symmetry.space_group_name_H-M   'P 1'
#
loop_
_entity.id
_entity.type
_entity.pdbx_description
1 polymer ?
#
loop_
_entity_poly.entity_id
_entity_poly.type
_entity_poly.pdbx_seq_one_letter_code
_entity_poly.pdbx_strand_id
1 'polypeptide(L)'
;TFLLTCPIDLYATATVEWREGDGKISAPSASSKAALALQYTLEFLGIGDRLDAKLYLKSPLPRGKGMASSTADVAATVVATAIAAGRPVSDDVIAEIALRIEPSDGLMYSGITRFDHRLGSYAQKLGDPPPMRVVILDFGGTVDTLQFNNVDVSASLISSEEVLREAVELISQGIQESDVEKIGRGSTMSARANQAILYKPQLENAIALASEIGAAGVNVAHSGTVIGMLVEDDDMQVRRAASLAWERLAGLKSVRCQRVIGGGVTAIAKREGLRI
;
A
#
# COMPACT_ATOMS: atom_id res chain seq x y z
N THR A 1 -10.78 12.93 4.99
CA THR A 1 -9.55 12.69 4.18
C THR A 1 -9.49 11.22 3.80
N PHE A 2 -9.10 10.89 2.57
CA PHE A 2 -9.06 9.51 2.09
C PHE A 2 -7.84 9.25 1.21
N LEU A 3 -7.54 7.97 1.01
CA LEU A 3 -6.59 7.49 0.00
C LEU A 3 -7.29 6.56 -0.99
N LEU A 4 -6.79 6.56 -2.22
CA LEU A 4 -6.97 5.49 -3.19
C LEU A 4 -5.68 4.70 -3.23
N THR A 5 -5.69 3.50 -2.66
CA THR A 5 -4.50 2.65 -2.65
C THR A 5 -4.37 1.95 -4.00
N CYS A 6 -3.14 1.86 -4.50
CA CYS A 6 -2.76 1.09 -5.69
C CYS A 6 -1.99 -0.15 -5.23
N PRO A 7 -2.65 -1.26 -4.87
CA PRO A 7 -1.98 -2.47 -4.43
C PRO A 7 -1.18 -3.12 -5.56
N ILE A 8 -0.07 -3.72 -5.21
CA ILE A 8 0.86 -4.37 -6.14
C ILE A 8 1.18 -5.80 -5.71
N ASP A 9 1.67 -6.62 -6.64
CA ASP A 9 2.02 -8.02 -6.41
C ASP A 9 3.33 -8.22 -5.61
N LEU A 10 3.53 -7.39 -4.59
CA LEU A 10 4.65 -7.48 -3.65
C LEU A 10 4.12 -7.63 -2.22
N TYR A 11 4.32 -8.80 -1.63
CA TYR A 11 3.60 -9.20 -0.42
C TYR A 11 4.49 -9.22 0.83
N ALA A 12 3.96 -8.72 1.94
CA ALA A 12 4.41 -9.09 3.27
C ALA A 12 3.80 -10.45 3.67
N THR A 13 4.58 -11.30 4.33
CA THR A 13 4.13 -12.60 4.81
C THR A 13 4.39 -12.70 6.30
N ALA A 14 3.35 -12.98 7.09
CA ALA A 14 3.44 -13.23 8.51
C ALA A 14 3.11 -14.69 8.83
N THR A 15 3.81 -15.24 9.82
CA THR A 15 3.50 -16.52 10.43
C THR A 15 3.48 -16.33 11.93
N VAL A 16 2.45 -16.82 12.59
CA VAL A 16 2.32 -16.79 14.05
C VAL A 16 2.31 -18.19 14.60
N GLU A 17 3.23 -18.46 15.53
CA GLU A 17 3.25 -19.65 16.35
C GLU A 17 2.86 -19.27 17.78
N TRP A 18 2.02 -20.06 18.41
CA TRP A 18 1.61 -19.82 19.79
C TRP A 18 1.57 -21.12 20.59
N ARG A 19 1.66 -20.98 21.90
CA ARG A 19 1.50 -22.04 22.89
C ARG A 19 0.81 -21.47 24.13
N GLU A 20 0.28 -22.31 24.98
CA GLU A 20 -0.16 -21.90 26.30
C GLU A 20 1.00 -21.27 27.09
N GLY A 21 0.73 -20.16 27.77
CA GLY A 21 1.75 -19.38 28.46
C GLY A 21 1.18 -18.18 29.21
N ASP A 22 2.04 -17.21 29.49
CA ASP A 22 1.78 -16.05 30.35
C ASP A 22 1.58 -14.73 29.55
N GLY A 23 1.25 -14.82 28.25
CA GLY A 23 1.04 -13.64 27.40
C GLY A 23 2.31 -13.02 26.83
N LYS A 24 3.42 -13.78 26.74
CA LYS A 24 4.68 -13.26 26.19
C LYS A 24 4.63 -13.17 24.68
N ILE A 25 4.92 -11.97 24.16
CA ILE A 25 5.01 -11.71 22.72
C ILE A 25 6.48 -11.62 22.31
N SER A 26 6.85 -12.38 21.29
CA SER A 26 8.15 -12.32 20.61
C SER A 26 7.95 -11.94 19.15
N ALA A 27 8.57 -10.85 18.73
CA ALA A 27 8.51 -10.35 17.35
C ALA A 27 9.89 -9.85 16.91
N PRO A 28 10.17 -9.75 15.58
CA PRO A 28 11.42 -9.16 15.09
C PRO A 28 11.59 -7.73 15.60
N SER A 29 12.78 -7.38 16.09
CA SER A 29 13.07 -6.07 16.71
C SER A 29 12.78 -4.86 15.78
N ALA A 30 12.91 -5.04 14.47
CA ALA A 30 12.63 -4.03 13.46
C ALA A 30 11.12 -3.88 13.12
N SER A 31 10.21 -4.61 13.81
CA SER A 31 8.79 -4.71 13.44
C SER A 31 7.86 -4.39 14.62
N SER A 32 8.14 -3.27 15.32
CA SER A 32 7.35 -2.84 16.49
C SER A 32 5.84 -2.73 16.22
N LYS A 33 5.45 -2.21 15.05
CA LYS A 33 4.03 -2.07 14.65
C LYS A 33 3.37 -3.43 14.42
N ALA A 34 4.09 -4.39 13.83
CA ALA A 34 3.60 -5.75 13.69
C ALA A 34 3.49 -6.47 15.06
N ALA A 35 4.38 -6.17 16.01
CA ALA A 35 4.25 -6.66 17.38
C ALA A 35 2.99 -6.10 18.07
N LEU A 36 2.68 -4.81 17.89
CA LEU A 36 1.42 -4.21 18.36
C LEU A 36 0.21 -4.84 17.67
N ALA A 37 0.29 -5.12 16.36
CA ALA A 37 -0.78 -5.79 15.63
C ALA A 37 -1.08 -7.19 16.20
N LEU A 38 -0.03 -7.96 16.51
CA LEU A 38 -0.17 -9.25 17.19
C LEU A 38 -0.86 -9.08 18.55
N GLN A 39 -0.38 -8.15 19.38
CA GLN A 39 -0.95 -7.88 20.69
C GLN A 39 -2.43 -7.49 20.60
N TYR A 40 -2.75 -6.48 19.78
CA TYR A 40 -4.13 -6.00 19.66
C TYR A 40 -5.08 -7.04 19.07
N THR A 41 -4.58 -7.92 18.21
CA THR A 41 -5.39 -9.04 17.71
C THR A 41 -5.68 -10.05 18.80
N LEU A 42 -4.70 -10.42 19.64
CA LEU A 42 -4.91 -11.30 20.77
C LEU A 42 -5.85 -10.70 21.82
N GLU A 43 -5.75 -9.38 22.08
CA GLU A 43 -6.68 -8.63 22.93
C GLU A 43 -8.10 -8.67 22.37
N PHE A 44 -8.27 -8.36 21.07
CA PHE A 44 -9.56 -8.42 20.38
C PHE A 44 -10.22 -9.81 20.46
N LEU A 45 -9.41 -10.86 20.36
CA LEU A 45 -9.87 -12.24 20.45
C LEU A 45 -10.11 -12.71 21.91
N GLY A 46 -9.71 -11.93 22.91
CA GLY A 46 -9.87 -12.23 24.33
C GLY A 46 -9.02 -13.42 24.83
N ILE A 47 -7.83 -13.61 24.22
CA ILE A 47 -6.94 -14.75 24.52
C ILE A 47 -5.50 -14.33 24.86
N GLY A 48 -5.20 -13.02 24.92
CA GLY A 48 -3.85 -12.50 25.07
C GLY A 48 -3.11 -12.95 26.32
N ASP A 49 -3.79 -13.06 27.46
CA ASP A 49 -3.18 -13.39 28.75
C ASP A 49 -2.82 -14.86 28.91
N ARG A 50 -3.22 -15.71 27.97
CA ARG A 50 -3.09 -17.17 28.07
C ARG A 50 -2.17 -17.80 27.05
N LEU A 51 -1.62 -16.97 26.15
CA LEU A 51 -0.82 -17.45 25.03
C LEU A 51 0.53 -16.73 24.94
N ASP A 52 1.61 -17.49 24.94
CA ASP A 52 2.90 -17.01 24.44
C ASP A 52 2.85 -17.07 22.90
N ALA A 53 3.09 -15.95 22.21
CA ALA A 53 3.03 -15.88 20.77
C ALA A 53 4.37 -15.44 20.16
N LYS A 54 4.74 -16.05 19.03
CA LYS A 54 5.95 -15.69 18.28
C LYS A 54 5.59 -15.37 16.85
N LEU A 55 5.93 -14.13 16.43
CA LEU A 55 5.74 -13.63 15.09
C LEU A 55 7.00 -13.80 14.24
N TYR A 56 6.84 -14.38 13.07
CA TYR A 56 7.81 -14.35 11.98
C TYR A 56 7.26 -13.48 10.86
N LEU A 57 8.04 -12.52 10.41
CA LEU A 57 7.64 -11.58 9.37
C LEU A 57 8.70 -11.52 8.27
N LYS A 58 8.26 -11.68 7.04
CA LYS A 58 9.07 -11.50 5.83
C LYS A 58 8.40 -10.47 4.94
N SER A 59 9.06 -9.33 4.72
CA SER A 59 8.53 -8.24 3.91
C SER A 59 9.64 -7.71 2.98
N PRO A 60 9.48 -7.85 1.66
CA PRO A 60 10.41 -7.27 0.68
C PRO A 60 10.10 -5.80 0.37
N LEU A 61 9.06 -5.25 0.98
CA LEU A 61 8.62 -3.87 0.79
C LEU A 61 9.61 -2.89 1.42
N PRO A 62 10.14 -1.89 0.67
CA PRO A 62 11.06 -0.91 1.22
C PRO A 62 10.33 0.02 2.19
N ARG A 63 10.95 0.28 3.35
CA ARG A 63 10.40 1.13 4.41
C ARG A 63 10.64 2.61 4.13
N GLY A 64 9.70 3.47 4.54
CA GLY A 64 9.81 4.92 4.40
C GLY A 64 9.72 5.45 2.96
N LYS A 65 9.27 4.62 2.03
CA LYS A 65 9.13 4.97 0.61
C LYS A 65 7.69 5.32 0.20
N GLY A 66 6.72 5.09 1.09
CA GLY A 66 5.29 5.25 0.80
C GLY A 66 4.69 4.11 -0.02
N MET A 67 5.24 2.90 0.15
CA MET A 67 4.76 1.67 -0.49
C MET A 67 3.93 0.81 0.47
N ALA A 68 3.25 1.43 1.44
CA ALA A 68 2.37 0.78 2.41
C ALA A 68 3.00 -0.42 3.16
N SER A 69 4.34 -0.43 3.32
CA SER A 69 5.04 -1.56 3.94
C SER A 69 4.58 -1.82 5.37
N SER A 70 4.30 -0.76 6.13
CA SER A 70 3.82 -0.87 7.51
C SER A 70 2.42 -1.48 7.55
N THR A 71 1.48 -0.98 6.74
CA THR A 71 0.12 -1.51 6.68
C THR A 71 0.10 -2.97 6.22
N ALA A 72 0.95 -3.34 5.24
CA ALA A 72 1.08 -4.72 4.76
C ALA A 72 1.59 -5.66 5.87
N ASP A 73 2.61 -5.22 6.64
CA ASP A 73 3.15 -5.98 7.77
C ASP A 73 2.09 -6.17 8.87
N VAL A 74 1.33 -5.10 9.18
CA VAL A 74 0.24 -5.12 10.17
C VAL A 74 -0.90 -6.05 9.72
N ALA A 75 -1.43 -5.86 8.50
CA ALA A 75 -2.54 -6.64 7.99
C ALA A 75 -2.20 -8.16 7.91
N ALA A 76 -1.00 -8.49 7.41
CA ALA A 76 -0.54 -9.87 7.38
C ALA A 76 -0.45 -10.47 8.80
N THR A 77 0.00 -9.69 9.80
CA THR A 77 0.12 -10.15 11.18
C THR A 77 -1.26 -10.37 11.82
N VAL A 78 -2.20 -9.45 11.62
CA VAL A 78 -3.58 -9.59 12.13
C VAL A 78 -4.20 -10.88 11.63
N VAL A 79 -4.16 -11.12 10.31
CA VAL A 79 -4.75 -12.30 9.70
C VAL A 79 -4.04 -13.58 10.14
N ALA A 80 -2.70 -13.60 10.19
CA ALA A 80 -1.94 -14.76 10.65
C ALA A 80 -2.29 -15.10 12.10
N THR A 81 -2.45 -14.09 12.97
CA THR A 81 -2.83 -14.28 14.38
C THR A 81 -4.24 -14.84 14.50
N ALA A 82 -5.20 -14.27 13.78
CA ALA A 82 -6.59 -14.70 13.80
C ALA A 82 -6.77 -16.14 13.30
N ILE A 83 -6.07 -16.50 12.23
CA ILE A 83 -6.08 -17.86 11.68
C ILE A 83 -5.43 -18.85 12.65
N ALA A 84 -4.28 -18.50 13.23
CA ALA A 84 -3.62 -19.35 14.23
C ALA A 84 -4.52 -19.62 15.44
N ALA A 85 -5.37 -18.64 15.82
CA ALA A 85 -6.37 -18.81 16.89
C ALA A 85 -7.65 -19.54 16.43
N GLY A 86 -7.77 -19.92 15.15
CA GLY A 86 -8.98 -20.55 14.60
C GLY A 86 -10.19 -19.59 14.52
N ARG A 87 -9.97 -18.26 14.55
CA ARG A 87 -11.00 -17.22 14.59
C ARG A 87 -10.72 -16.17 13.51
N PRO A 88 -11.02 -16.44 12.23
CA PRO A 88 -10.82 -15.47 11.16
C PRO A 88 -11.61 -14.18 11.43
N VAL A 89 -11.04 -13.06 11.03
CA VAL A 89 -11.60 -11.71 11.22
C VAL A 89 -11.94 -11.09 9.88
N SER A 90 -12.85 -10.11 9.87
CA SER A 90 -13.21 -9.34 8.68
C SER A 90 -12.16 -8.28 8.33
N ASP A 91 -12.23 -7.75 7.09
CA ASP A 91 -11.39 -6.66 6.63
C ASP A 91 -11.55 -5.40 7.51
N ASP A 92 -12.75 -5.14 8.01
CA ASP A 92 -13.02 -4.02 8.92
C ASP A 92 -12.29 -4.15 10.25
N VAL A 93 -12.20 -5.36 10.82
CA VAL A 93 -11.41 -5.62 12.04
C VAL A 93 -9.92 -5.43 11.77
N ILE A 94 -9.44 -5.85 10.59
CA ILE A 94 -8.03 -5.60 10.19
C ILE A 94 -7.78 -4.10 10.12
N ALA A 95 -8.69 -3.33 9.49
CA ALA A 95 -8.59 -1.88 9.38
C ALA A 95 -8.63 -1.20 10.75
N GLU A 96 -9.54 -1.60 11.65
CA GLU A 96 -9.64 -1.08 13.02
C GLU A 96 -8.33 -1.26 13.79
N ILE A 97 -7.77 -2.47 13.77
CA ILE A 97 -6.49 -2.75 14.45
C ILE A 97 -5.35 -1.95 13.81
N ALA A 98 -5.31 -1.84 12.48
CA ALA A 98 -4.28 -1.06 11.80
C ALA A 98 -4.36 0.43 12.16
N LEU A 99 -5.54 1.02 12.16
CA LEU A 99 -5.78 2.43 12.52
C LEU A 99 -5.52 2.73 14.00
N ARG A 100 -5.71 1.76 14.88
CA ARG A 100 -5.31 1.89 16.29
C ARG A 100 -3.79 2.04 16.46
N ILE A 101 -3.00 1.56 15.47
CA ILE A 101 -1.54 1.66 15.48
C ILE A 101 -1.08 2.96 14.81
N GLU A 102 -1.60 3.24 13.60
CA GLU A 102 -1.27 4.43 12.81
C GLU A 102 -2.26 4.64 11.65
N PRO A 103 -2.31 5.84 11.04
CA PRO A 103 -2.99 6.03 9.76
C PRO A 103 -2.53 5.00 8.72
N SER A 104 -3.48 4.31 8.10
CA SER A 104 -3.21 3.10 7.31
C SER A 104 -3.86 3.14 5.94
N ASP A 105 -3.20 2.54 4.94
CA ASP A 105 -3.77 2.37 3.60
C ASP A 105 -4.91 1.33 3.60
N GLY A 106 -5.82 1.42 2.62
CA GLY A 106 -6.96 0.51 2.50
C GLY A 106 -6.64 -0.84 1.83
N LEU A 107 -5.39 -1.31 1.91
CA LEU A 107 -4.95 -2.52 1.19
C LEU A 107 -5.54 -3.83 1.71
N MET A 108 -6.13 -3.84 2.92
CA MET A 108 -6.80 -5.02 3.47
C MET A 108 -8.11 -5.35 2.75
N TYR A 109 -8.76 -4.37 2.16
CA TYR A 109 -9.99 -4.57 1.40
C TYR A 109 -9.72 -5.10 0.00
N SER A 110 -10.60 -5.95 -0.51
CA SER A 110 -10.49 -6.49 -1.87
C SER A 110 -10.79 -5.42 -2.93
N GLY A 111 -10.03 -5.42 -4.03
CA GLY A 111 -10.15 -4.45 -5.12
C GLY A 111 -9.45 -3.12 -4.81
N ILE A 112 -9.65 -2.13 -5.69
CA ILE A 112 -9.22 -0.76 -5.43
C ILE A 112 -10.26 -0.10 -4.53
N THR A 113 -9.81 0.38 -3.38
CA THR A 113 -10.72 0.91 -2.35
C THR A 113 -10.38 2.37 -2.02
N ARG A 114 -11.40 3.20 -1.98
CA ARG A 114 -11.36 4.53 -1.40
C ARG A 114 -11.58 4.40 0.11
N PHE A 115 -10.56 4.71 0.89
CA PHE A 115 -10.54 4.45 2.33
C PHE A 115 -10.22 5.70 3.13
N ASP A 116 -10.97 5.95 4.21
CA ASP A 116 -10.59 6.95 5.20
C ASP A 116 -9.42 6.43 6.04
N HIS A 117 -8.24 6.77 5.61
CA HIS A 117 -6.98 6.27 6.13
C HIS A 117 -6.64 6.74 7.56
N ARG A 118 -7.41 7.68 8.12
CA ARG A 118 -7.20 8.24 9.46
C ARG A 118 -8.20 7.73 10.49
N LEU A 119 -9.48 7.72 10.13
CA LEU A 119 -10.56 7.41 11.07
C LEU A 119 -11.28 6.09 10.72
N GLY A 120 -11.07 5.55 9.52
CA GLY A 120 -11.78 4.35 9.09
C GLY A 120 -13.29 4.53 8.95
N SER A 121 -13.76 5.78 8.84
CA SER A 121 -15.20 6.08 8.84
C SER A 121 -15.95 5.50 7.64
N TYR A 122 -15.21 5.16 6.58
CA TYR A 122 -15.74 4.46 5.41
C TYR A 122 -14.63 3.74 4.62
N ALA A 123 -15.04 2.66 3.95
CA ALA A 123 -14.29 1.95 2.92
C ALA A 123 -15.23 1.71 1.73
N GLN A 124 -14.90 2.25 0.57
CA GLN A 124 -15.70 2.13 -0.64
C GLN A 124 -14.89 1.41 -1.72
N LYS A 125 -15.26 0.17 -2.04
CA LYS A 125 -14.70 -0.55 -3.19
C LYS A 125 -15.12 0.14 -4.48
N LEU A 126 -14.15 0.46 -5.35
CA LEU A 126 -14.38 1.03 -6.68
C LEU A 126 -14.47 -0.07 -7.74
N GLY A 127 -13.77 -1.16 -7.57
CA GLY A 127 -13.71 -2.31 -8.47
C GLY A 127 -12.35 -2.99 -8.44
N ASP A 128 -12.17 -3.97 -9.32
CA ASP A 128 -10.88 -4.59 -9.52
C ASP A 128 -10.10 -3.83 -10.62
N PRO A 129 -8.78 -3.68 -10.52
CA PRO A 129 -8.02 -2.94 -11.53
C PRO A 129 -8.00 -3.73 -12.85
N PRO A 130 -8.01 -3.06 -14.00
CA PRO A 130 -7.70 -3.71 -15.27
C PRO A 130 -6.26 -4.22 -15.27
N PRO A 131 -5.89 -5.13 -16.22
CA PRO A 131 -4.51 -5.57 -16.38
C PRO A 131 -3.58 -4.39 -16.64
N MET A 132 -2.79 -4.01 -15.64
CA MET A 132 -1.84 -2.90 -15.71
C MET A 132 -0.66 -3.12 -14.78
N ARG A 133 0.43 -2.43 -15.05
CA ARG A 133 1.64 -2.45 -14.22
C ARG A 133 2.02 -1.05 -13.77
N VAL A 134 2.82 -1.03 -12.74
CA VAL A 134 3.49 0.19 -12.27
C VAL A 134 5.01 0.01 -12.33
N VAL A 135 5.66 0.95 -13.01
CA VAL A 135 7.13 1.09 -13.00
C VAL A 135 7.48 2.08 -11.90
N ILE A 136 7.95 1.57 -10.77
CA ILE A 136 8.22 2.31 -9.54
C ILE A 136 9.62 2.91 -9.61
N LEU A 137 9.70 4.22 -9.55
CA LEU A 137 10.92 5.03 -9.62
C LEU A 137 11.30 5.49 -8.21
N ASP A 138 12.44 5.04 -7.70
CA ASP A 138 12.98 5.45 -6.41
C ASP A 138 14.21 6.34 -6.61
N PHE A 139 14.11 7.60 -6.23
CA PHE A 139 15.19 8.58 -6.28
C PHE A 139 15.98 8.69 -4.97
N GLY A 140 15.74 7.79 -4.03
CA GLY A 140 16.36 7.82 -2.71
C GLY A 140 15.52 8.56 -1.67
N GLY A 141 16.13 8.84 -0.52
CA GLY A 141 15.44 9.46 0.62
C GLY A 141 14.44 8.51 1.30
N THR A 142 13.91 8.96 2.41
CA THR A 142 12.84 8.32 3.17
C THR A 142 11.98 9.39 3.82
N VAL A 143 10.71 9.09 4.05
CA VAL A 143 9.79 9.95 4.82
C VAL A 143 9.45 9.26 6.12
N ASP A 144 9.59 9.98 7.22
CA ASP A 144 9.04 9.55 8.50
C ASP A 144 7.52 9.78 8.47
N THR A 145 6.78 8.69 8.37
CA THR A 145 5.32 8.71 8.24
C THR A 145 4.64 9.34 9.46
N LEU A 146 5.21 9.18 10.66
CA LEU A 146 4.63 9.76 11.87
C LEU A 146 4.76 11.29 11.85
N GLN A 147 5.92 11.81 11.48
CA GLN A 147 6.12 13.25 11.33
C GLN A 147 5.25 13.82 10.21
N PHE A 148 5.18 13.14 9.06
CA PHE A 148 4.34 13.54 7.93
C PHE A 148 2.86 13.64 8.32
N ASN A 149 2.33 12.67 9.05
CA ASN A 149 0.92 12.65 9.45
C ASN A 149 0.54 13.75 10.45
N ASN A 150 1.53 14.39 11.10
CA ASN A 150 1.33 15.53 12.02
C ASN A 150 1.34 16.89 11.32
N VAL A 151 1.65 16.94 10.02
CA VAL A 151 1.61 18.19 9.24
C VAL A 151 0.15 18.54 8.91
N ASP A 152 -0.24 19.77 9.19
CA ASP A 152 -1.54 20.27 8.74
C ASP A 152 -1.50 20.59 7.25
N VAL A 153 -2.20 19.79 6.48
CA VAL A 153 -2.31 19.91 5.02
C VAL A 153 -3.69 20.43 4.59
N SER A 154 -4.52 20.89 5.51
CA SER A 154 -5.92 21.28 5.25
C SER A 154 -6.04 22.36 4.17
N ALA A 155 -5.20 23.39 4.21
CA ALA A 155 -5.21 24.46 3.22
C ALA A 155 -4.89 23.93 1.80
N SER A 156 -3.90 23.04 1.68
CA SER A 156 -3.53 22.42 0.40
C SER A 156 -4.63 21.51 -0.13
N LEU A 157 -5.31 20.78 0.74
CA LEU A 157 -6.44 19.94 0.36
C LEU A 157 -7.64 20.75 -0.11
N ILE A 158 -7.98 21.84 0.58
CA ILE A 158 -9.07 22.75 0.18
C ILE A 158 -8.77 23.38 -1.17
N SER A 159 -7.56 23.88 -1.39
CA SER A 159 -7.18 24.50 -2.68
C SER A 159 -7.16 23.52 -3.85
N SER A 160 -7.06 22.22 -3.58
CA SER A 160 -6.99 21.17 -4.61
C SER A 160 -8.29 20.34 -4.69
N GLU A 161 -9.33 20.69 -3.95
CA GLU A 161 -10.54 19.86 -3.77
C GLU A 161 -11.21 19.51 -5.12
N GLU A 162 -11.39 20.50 -6.00
CA GLU A 162 -12.03 20.29 -7.31
C GLU A 162 -11.21 19.33 -8.19
N VAL A 163 -9.89 19.57 -8.27
CA VAL A 163 -8.97 18.72 -9.04
C VAL A 163 -8.94 17.30 -8.47
N LEU A 164 -8.93 17.15 -7.15
CA LEU A 164 -8.93 15.83 -6.51
C LEU A 164 -10.27 15.10 -6.71
N ARG A 165 -11.39 15.82 -6.73
CA ARG A 165 -12.70 15.24 -7.03
C ARG A 165 -12.75 14.71 -8.46
N GLU A 166 -12.32 15.51 -9.43
CA GLU A 166 -12.24 15.09 -10.84
C GLU A 166 -11.28 13.90 -11.02
N ALA A 167 -10.13 13.92 -10.35
CA ALA A 167 -9.17 12.80 -10.38
C ALA A 167 -9.80 11.50 -9.88
N VAL A 168 -10.55 11.54 -8.77
CA VAL A 168 -11.26 10.38 -8.23
C VAL A 168 -12.36 9.88 -9.18
N GLU A 169 -13.10 10.78 -9.79
CA GLU A 169 -14.14 10.43 -10.78
C GLU A 169 -13.52 9.72 -11.98
N LEU A 170 -12.44 10.26 -12.56
CA LEU A 170 -11.70 9.62 -13.66
C LEU A 170 -11.17 8.23 -13.30
N ILE A 171 -10.53 8.10 -12.12
CA ILE A 171 -10.03 6.80 -11.67
C ILE A 171 -11.18 5.81 -11.48
N SER A 172 -12.28 6.24 -10.86
CA SER A 172 -13.44 5.38 -10.61
C SER A 172 -14.09 4.91 -11.91
N GLN A 173 -14.27 5.80 -12.88
CA GLN A 173 -14.78 5.46 -14.21
C GLN A 173 -13.81 4.53 -14.94
N GLY A 174 -12.50 4.83 -14.92
CA GLY A 174 -11.48 4.01 -15.54
C GLY A 174 -11.45 2.56 -14.99
N ILE A 175 -11.64 2.40 -13.68
CA ILE A 175 -11.77 1.06 -13.07
C ILE A 175 -13.04 0.34 -13.57
N GLN A 176 -14.18 1.03 -13.60
CA GLN A 176 -15.45 0.45 -14.03
C GLN A 176 -15.47 0.07 -15.52
N GLU A 177 -14.83 0.88 -16.36
CA GLU A 177 -14.77 0.71 -17.80
C GLU A 177 -13.55 -0.10 -18.27
N SER A 178 -12.65 -0.48 -17.34
CA SER A 178 -11.35 -1.10 -17.63
C SER A 178 -10.46 -0.22 -18.55
N ASP A 179 -10.55 1.08 -18.37
CA ASP A 179 -9.83 2.11 -19.13
C ASP A 179 -8.57 2.56 -18.36
N VAL A 180 -7.43 2.01 -18.73
CA VAL A 180 -6.12 2.30 -18.09
C VAL A 180 -5.73 3.77 -18.29
N GLU A 181 -6.08 4.40 -19.41
CA GLU A 181 -5.78 5.81 -19.67
C GLU A 181 -6.53 6.76 -18.74
N LYS A 182 -7.82 6.51 -18.48
CA LYS A 182 -8.59 7.28 -17.50
C LYS A 182 -7.98 7.16 -16.10
N ILE A 183 -7.60 5.95 -15.68
CA ILE A 183 -6.92 5.71 -14.41
C ILE A 183 -5.62 6.53 -14.35
N GLY A 184 -4.81 6.46 -15.41
CA GLY A 184 -3.53 7.16 -15.49
C GLY A 184 -3.67 8.68 -15.46
N ARG A 185 -4.64 9.24 -16.19
CA ARG A 185 -4.94 10.68 -16.19
C ARG A 185 -5.35 11.17 -14.81
N GLY A 186 -6.32 10.52 -14.16
CA GLY A 186 -6.76 10.87 -12.82
C GLY A 186 -5.63 10.73 -11.79
N SER A 187 -4.80 9.68 -11.90
CA SER A 187 -3.62 9.50 -11.05
C SER A 187 -2.60 10.62 -11.22
N THR A 188 -2.37 11.08 -12.46
CA THR A 188 -1.45 12.19 -12.76
C THR A 188 -1.95 13.51 -12.19
N MET A 189 -3.26 13.78 -12.27
CA MET A 189 -3.88 14.97 -11.65
C MET A 189 -3.68 14.94 -10.13
N SER A 190 -3.94 13.81 -9.49
CA SER A 190 -3.72 13.61 -8.05
C SER A 190 -2.24 13.75 -7.68
N ALA A 191 -1.32 13.23 -8.50
CA ALA A 191 0.12 13.36 -8.27
C ALA A 191 0.59 14.82 -8.29
N ARG A 192 0.08 15.63 -9.22
CA ARG A 192 0.37 17.07 -9.27
C ARG A 192 -0.21 17.83 -8.08
N ALA A 193 -1.44 17.53 -7.68
CA ALA A 193 -2.03 18.10 -6.47
C ALA A 193 -1.23 17.78 -5.21
N ASN A 194 -0.66 16.57 -5.11
CA ASN A 194 0.19 16.16 -3.99
C ASN A 194 1.50 16.95 -3.88
N GLN A 195 1.95 17.66 -4.93
CA GLN A 195 3.16 18.49 -4.87
C GLN A 195 3.09 19.61 -3.83
N ALA A 196 1.90 20.10 -3.53
CA ALA A 196 1.68 21.09 -2.46
C ALA A 196 1.81 20.50 -1.05
N ILE A 197 1.73 19.17 -0.91
CA ILE A 197 1.80 18.45 0.36
C ILE A 197 3.20 17.85 0.56
N LEU A 198 3.70 17.14 -0.45
CA LEU A 198 5.01 16.49 -0.43
C LEU A 198 5.68 16.62 -1.80
N TYR A 199 6.53 17.65 -1.93
CA TYR A 199 7.20 17.97 -3.16
C TYR A 199 8.15 16.85 -3.64
N LYS A 200 8.03 16.47 -4.90
CA LYS A 200 8.88 15.49 -5.58
C LYS A 200 9.53 16.15 -6.80
N PRO A 201 10.81 16.49 -6.74
CA PRO A 201 11.51 17.26 -7.80
C PRO A 201 11.44 16.62 -9.18
N GLN A 202 11.35 15.29 -9.24
CA GLN A 202 11.37 14.53 -10.49
C GLN A 202 9.98 14.24 -11.09
N LEU A 203 8.90 14.74 -10.47
CA LEU A 203 7.55 14.40 -10.92
C LEU A 203 7.28 14.83 -12.36
N GLU A 204 7.56 16.09 -12.72
CA GLU A 204 7.27 16.56 -14.07
C GLU A 204 8.16 15.87 -15.13
N ASN A 205 9.41 15.54 -14.79
CA ASN A 205 10.28 14.75 -15.67
C ASN A 205 9.73 13.32 -15.89
N ALA A 206 9.20 12.70 -14.82
CA ALA A 206 8.55 11.39 -14.92
C ALA A 206 7.26 11.46 -15.75
N ILE A 207 6.45 12.50 -15.60
CA ILE A 207 5.23 12.72 -16.40
C ILE A 207 5.58 12.94 -17.88
N ALA A 208 6.59 13.77 -18.18
CA ALA A 208 7.04 14.00 -19.56
C ALA A 208 7.53 12.68 -20.22
N LEU A 209 8.32 11.89 -19.49
CA LEU A 209 8.75 10.58 -19.97
C LEU A 209 7.57 9.63 -20.16
N ALA A 210 6.64 9.57 -19.21
CA ALA A 210 5.44 8.73 -19.30
C ALA A 210 4.63 9.07 -20.56
N SER A 211 4.42 10.35 -20.85
CA SER A 211 3.73 10.82 -22.07
C SER A 211 4.47 10.40 -23.35
N GLU A 212 5.80 10.54 -23.39
CA GLU A 212 6.61 10.19 -24.57
C GLU A 212 6.56 8.69 -24.91
N ILE A 213 6.49 7.83 -23.90
CA ILE A 213 6.46 6.38 -24.10
C ILE A 213 5.05 5.80 -24.25
N GLY A 214 4.01 6.63 -24.17
CA GLY A 214 2.63 6.19 -24.22
C GLY A 214 2.20 5.44 -22.95
N ALA A 215 2.77 5.78 -21.79
CA ALA A 215 2.27 5.30 -20.51
C ALA A 215 0.96 6.02 -20.16
N ALA A 216 0.05 5.33 -19.49
CA ALA A 216 -1.26 5.87 -19.14
C ALA A 216 -1.19 7.09 -18.20
N GLY A 217 -0.17 7.16 -17.35
CA GLY A 217 0.04 8.29 -16.45
C GLY A 217 1.02 7.98 -15.32
N VAL A 218 0.95 8.82 -14.29
CA VAL A 218 1.87 8.76 -13.15
C VAL A 218 1.09 8.85 -11.84
N ASN A 219 1.44 8.01 -10.88
CA ASN A 219 1.00 8.17 -9.49
C ASN A 219 2.19 8.47 -8.57
N VAL A 220 1.92 8.87 -7.35
CA VAL A 220 2.95 9.11 -6.34
C VAL A 220 2.57 8.50 -5.00
N ALA A 221 3.58 8.12 -4.22
CA ALA A 221 3.38 7.82 -2.82
C ALA A 221 2.85 9.05 -2.06
N HIS A 222 1.78 8.88 -1.28
CA HIS A 222 1.19 9.95 -0.47
C HIS A 222 2.18 10.46 0.59
N SER A 223 2.72 9.55 1.40
CA SER A 223 3.68 9.82 2.47
C SER A 223 5.04 9.17 2.20
N GLY A 224 5.57 9.32 0.98
CA GLY A 224 6.83 8.68 0.60
C GLY A 224 7.50 9.30 -0.62
N THR A 225 8.59 8.70 -1.03
CA THR A 225 9.50 9.29 -2.03
C THR A 225 9.34 8.74 -3.44
N VAL A 226 8.63 7.61 -3.61
CA VAL A 226 8.54 6.96 -4.91
C VAL A 226 7.51 7.63 -5.83
N ILE A 227 7.79 7.52 -7.14
CA ILE A 227 6.91 7.88 -8.23
C ILE A 227 6.65 6.60 -9.03
N GLY A 228 5.40 6.35 -9.41
CA GLY A 228 5.02 5.22 -10.26
C GLY A 228 4.59 5.68 -11.64
N MET A 229 5.12 5.10 -12.72
CA MET A 229 4.54 5.22 -14.05
C MET A 229 3.58 4.06 -14.28
N LEU A 230 2.34 4.38 -14.61
CA LEU A 230 1.26 3.42 -14.88
C LEU A 230 1.26 3.06 -16.35
N VAL A 231 1.40 1.78 -16.65
CA VAL A 231 1.46 1.24 -18.02
C VAL A 231 0.50 0.06 -18.15
N GLU A 232 0.12 -0.27 -19.36
CA GLU A 232 -0.59 -1.51 -19.65
C GLU A 232 0.22 -2.75 -19.25
N ASP A 233 -0.42 -3.90 -19.09
CA ASP A 233 0.27 -5.16 -18.79
C ASP A 233 0.96 -5.73 -20.05
N ASP A 234 1.89 -4.95 -20.61
CA ASP A 234 2.73 -5.29 -21.77
C ASP A 234 4.21 -5.29 -21.35
N ASP A 235 4.84 -6.45 -21.49
CA ASP A 235 6.25 -6.64 -21.15
C ASP A 235 7.20 -5.73 -21.95
N MET A 236 6.89 -5.40 -23.19
CA MET A 236 7.74 -4.51 -24.01
C MET A 236 7.63 -3.07 -23.52
N GLN A 237 6.42 -2.60 -23.25
CA GLN A 237 6.20 -1.26 -22.71
C GLN A 237 6.85 -1.09 -21.34
N VAL A 238 6.70 -2.08 -20.45
CA VAL A 238 7.33 -2.09 -19.13
C VAL A 238 8.86 -2.01 -19.21
N ARG A 239 9.49 -2.84 -20.06
CA ARG A 239 10.95 -2.81 -20.23
C ARG A 239 11.43 -1.50 -20.82
N ARG A 240 10.71 -0.95 -21.81
CA ARG A 240 11.01 0.35 -22.41
C ARG A 240 10.92 1.46 -21.37
N ALA A 241 9.85 1.48 -20.57
CA ALA A 241 9.66 2.46 -19.51
C ALA A 241 10.80 2.40 -18.48
N ALA A 242 11.16 1.21 -18.00
CA ALA A 242 12.24 1.02 -17.05
C ALA A 242 13.61 1.45 -17.61
N SER A 243 13.92 1.08 -18.86
CA SER A 243 15.19 1.42 -19.51
C SER A 243 15.34 2.93 -19.70
N LEU A 244 14.32 3.58 -20.26
CA LEU A 244 14.34 5.03 -20.50
C LEU A 244 14.32 5.84 -19.21
N ALA A 245 13.69 5.33 -18.15
CA ALA A 245 13.76 5.96 -16.83
C ALA A 245 15.19 5.97 -16.29
N TRP A 246 15.93 4.86 -16.40
CA TRP A 246 17.35 4.80 -16.04
C TRP A 246 18.23 5.73 -16.85
N GLU A 247 17.96 5.83 -18.14
CA GLU A 247 18.77 6.65 -19.07
C GLU A 247 18.54 8.15 -18.84
N ARG A 248 17.29 8.58 -18.58
CA ARG A 248 16.91 9.99 -18.68
C ARG A 248 16.57 10.66 -17.35
N LEU A 249 16.19 9.91 -16.33
CA LEU A 249 15.81 10.50 -15.06
C LEU A 249 17.00 10.59 -14.10
N ALA A 250 17.55 11.78 -13.98
CA ALA A 250 18.70 12.04 -13.13
C ALA A 250 18.39 11.72 -11.64
N GLY A 251 19.34 11.10 -10.96
CA GLY A 251 19.24 10.78 -9.52
C GLY A 251 18.45 9.51 -9.20
N LEU A 252 17.97 8.77 -10.20
CA LEU A 252 17.31 7.50 -10.00
C LEU A 252 18.23 6.49 -9.30
N LYS A 253 17.73 5.81 -8.27
CA LYS A 253 18.48 4.83 -7.45
C LYS A 253 18.03 3.40 -7.69
N SER A 254 16.75 3.19 -7.93
CA SER A 254 16.22 1.88 -8.30
C SER A 254 14.94 2.00 -9.11
N VAL A 255 14.70 0.98 -9.93
CA VAL A 255 13.45 0.77 -10.67
C VAL A 255 12.92 -0.60 -10.30
N ARG A 256 11.63 -0.69 -10.02
CA ARG A 256 10.91 -1.94 -9.81
C ARG A 256 9.68 -1.96 -10.70
N CYS A 257 9.36 -3.10 -11.26
CA CYS A 257 8.17 -3.26 -12.10
C CYS A 257 7.26 -4.29 -11.42
N GLN A 258 6.02 -3.89 -11.13
CA GLN A 258 5.05 -4.72 -10.42
C GLN A 258 3.70 -4.67 -11.15
N ARG A 259 2.92 -5.74 -11.02
CA ARG A 259 1.52 -5.72 -11.46
C ARG A 259 0.68 -4.97 -10.44
N VAL A 260 -0.26 -4.18 -10.93
CA VAL A 260 -1.33 -3.65 -10.10
C VAL A 260 -2.35 -4.76 -9.90
N ILE A 261 -2.74 -4.98 -8.65
CA ILE A 261 -3.67 -6.04 -8.26
C ILE A 261 -4.82 -5.45 -7.44
N GLY A 262 -5.87 -6.21 -7.25
CA GLY A 262 -6.84 -5.93 -6.20
C GLY A 262 -6.20 -6.11 -4.83
N GLY A 263 -6.58 -5.29 -3.84
CA GLY A 263 -6.16 -5.46 -2.47
C GLY A 263 -6.70 -6.76 -1.85
N GLY A 264 -6.58 -6.86 -0.55
CA GLY A 264 -7.02 -8.00 0.24
C GLY A 264 -5.87 -8.81 0.82
N VAL A 265 -6.14 -9.51 1.89
CA VAL A 265 -5.19 -10.38 2.58
C VAL A 265 -5.53 -11.83 2.30
N THR A 266 -4.54 -12.62 1.88
CA THR A 266 -4.75 -14.03 1.53
C THR A 266 -4.04 -14.94 2.53
N ALA A 267 -4.76 -15.93 3.05
CA ALA A 267 -4.19 -17.00 3.86
C ALA A 267 -3.48 -18.03 2.98
N ILE A 268 -2.25 -18.37 3.33
CA ILE A 268 -1.51 -19.45 2.69
C ILE A 268 -1.46 -20.64 3.67
N ALA A 269 -2.13 -21.74 3.33
CA ALA A 269 -2.01 -22.97 4.11
C ALA A 269 -0.57 -23.50 3.99
N LYS A 270 0.13 -23.66 5.14
CA LYS A 270 1.34 -24.48 5.15
C LYS A 270 0.91 -25.90 4.77
N ARG A 271 1.34 -26.40 3.62
CA ARG A 271 1.30 -27.85 3.39
C ARG A 271 2.21 -28.47 4.46
N GLU A 272 1.65 -29.14 5.43
CA GLU A 272 2.40 -30.04 6.29
C GLU A 272 3.11 -31.01 5.36
N GLY A 273 4.45 -30.97 5.37
CA GLY A 273 5.24 -31.91 4.60
C GLY A 273 4.89 -33.31 5.04
N LEU A 274 4.33 -34.12 4.14
CA LEU A 274 4.36 -35.55 4.29
C LEU A 274 5.81 -35.93 4.55
N ARG A 275 6.14 -36.27 5.80
CA ARG A 275 7.31 -37.09 6.08
C ARG A 275 6.94 -38.49 5.62
N ILE A 276 7.48 -38.90 4.49
CA ILE A 276 7.56 -40.32 4.09
C ILE A 276 8.70 -40.97 4.86
#